data_19f176cb138d0e48368a0ca26bd6385f
#
_entry.id   19f176cb138d0e48368a0ca26bd6385f
#
_cell.length_a   1.000
_cell.length_b   1.000
_cell.length_c   1.000
_cell.angle_alpha   90.00
_cell.angle_beta   90.00
_cell.angle_gamma   90.00
#
_symmetry.space_group_name_H-M   'P 1'
#
loop_
_entity.id
_entity.type
_entity.pdbx_description
1 polymer ?
#
loop_
_entity_poly.entity_id
_entity_poly.type
_entity_poly.pdbx_seq_one_letter_code
_entity_poly.pdbx_strand_id
1 'polypeptide(L)'
;MPLRPLARLLSLTLLAPAFTPALRAADHPAVVRGEFLYERAPFPSCHASTIVEAAPGKFVAAWFGGTREKHPDVGIWVARHDGAAWSAPVEVATGERPGEPRVPTWNPVLFQPRTGPLLLFFKVGPSPSSWWGEVLSSTDGGATWTNRRRLPDGIFGPIKNKPVQLPHGTILSPTSDETNDRANLWRVYFERSTDDGATWTKTPFVNDGRDIGAIQPSLLFLGGEKIQAVGRTRQGKVFSITSPDAGRTWGAMTLTALPNPSAGTDALTLADGRHLIVFNNTPKGRTPLSVALSRDGAEWTHALDLETATGEYSYPAVIQARDGRVHITYTWKHEKIRHVVLDPAKL
;
A
#
# COMPACT_ATOMS: atom_id res chain seq x y z
N MET A 1 -28.54 -78.25 12.46
CA MET A 1 -28.34 -77.26 11.37
C MET A 1 -28.41 -75.85 11.97
N PRO A 2 -27.31 -75.09 12.08
CA PRO A 2 -27.35 -73.77 12.59
C PRO A 2 -27.41 -72.77 11.43
N LEU A 3 -28.28 -71.74 11.56
CA LEU A 3 -28.50 -70.64 10.65
C LEU A 3 -27.31 -69.64 10.73
N ARG A 4 -26.75 -69.32 9.58
CA ARG A 4 -25.74 -68.28 9.43
C ARG A 4 -26.40 -66.92 9.33
N PRO A 5 -25.88 -65.86 9.99
CA PRO A 5 -26.36 -64.52 9.79
C PRO A 5 -25.75 -63.85 8.53
N LEU A 6 -26.58 -63.23 7.70
CA LEU A 6 -26.17 -62.36 6.59
C LEU A 6 -25.61 -61.07 7.15
N ALA A 7 -24.32 -60.78 6.89
CA ALA A 7 -23.72 -59.47 7.09
C ALA A 7 -24.09 -58.55 5.93
N ARG A 8 -24.81 -57.45 6.22
CA ARG A 8 -25.03 -56.36 5.28
C ARG A 8 -23.78 -55.47 5.26
N LEU A 9 -23.09 -55.41 4.13
CA LEU A 9 -22.07 -54.38 3.87
C LEU A 9 -22.76 -53.04 3.62
N LEU A 10 -22.54 -52.08 4.52
CA LEU A 10 -22.83 -50.68 4.28
C LEU A 10 -21.67 -50.10 3.48
N SER A 11 -21.89 -49.78 2.22
CA SER A 11 -20.94 -49.00 1.39
C SER A 11 -21.02 -47.52 1.78
N LEU A 12 -20.01 -47.03 2.47
CA LEU A 12 -19.84 -45.62 2.77
C LEU A 12 -19.22 -44.94 1.53
N THR A 13 -20.03 -44.21 0.77
CA THR A 13 -19.54 -43.35 -0.33
C THR A 13 -18.95 -42.09 0.28
N LEU A 14 -17.62 -42.02 0.32
CA LEU A 14 -16.91 -40.77 0.61
C LEU A 14 -17.11 -39.76 -0.57
N LEU A 15 -17.95 -38.74 -0.36
CA LEU A 15 -17.93 -37.59 -1.24
C LEU A 15 -16.62 -36.82 -0.99
N ALA A 16 -15.71 -36.86 -1.96
CA ALA A 16 -14.56 -35.99 -1.99
C ALA A 16 -15.06 -34.53 -2.20
N PRO A 17 -14.55 -33.54 -1.43
CA PRO A 17 -14.90 -32.16 -1.67
C PRO A 17 -14.43 -31.76 -3.09
N ALA A 18 -15.34 -31.22 -3.89
CA ALA A 18 -15.04 -30.67 -5.20
C ALA A 18 -14.14 -29.44 -4.99
N PHE A 19 -12.87 -29.56 -5.31
CA PHE A 19 -11.96 -28.43 -5.45
C PHE A 19 -12.43 -27.60 -6.64
N THR A 20 -13.18 -26.53 -6.40
CA THR A 20 -13.37 -25.48 -7.39
C THR A 20 -12.03 -24.78 -7.58
N PRO A 21 -11.43 -24.77 -8.78
CA PRO A 21 -10.19 -24.02 -9.02
C PRO A 21 -10.47 -22.55 -8.74
N ALA A 22 -9.59 -21.89 -7.95
CA ALA A 22 -9.66 -20.46 -7.74
C ALA A 22 -9.58 -19.77 -9.11
N LEU A 23 -10.56 -18.93 -9.43
CA LEU A 23 -10.58 -18.11 -10.64
C LEU A 23 -9.29 -17.26 -10.67
N ARG A 24 -8.56 -17.30 -11.80
CA ARG A 24 -7.45 -16.35 -12.01
C ARG A 24 -8.01 -14.93 -11.98
N ALA A 25 -7.24 -13.96 -11.47
CA ALA A 25 -7.66 -12.56 -11.44
C ALA A 25 -8.19 -12.09 -12.82
N ALA A 26 -7.55 -12.50 -13.91
CA ALA A 26 -7.97 -12.17 -15.27
C ALA A 26 -9.39 -12.65 -15.64
N ASP A 27 -9.92 -13.64 -14.95
CA ASP A 27 -11.24 -14.24 -15.20
C ASP A 27 -12.33 -13.69 -14.26
N HIS A 28 -11.95 -12.87 -13.26
CA HIS A 28 -12.93 -12.29 -12.34
C HIS A 28 -13.67 -11.11 -12.99
N PRO A 29 -15.03 -11.07 -12.95
CA PRO A 29 -15.83 -10.07 -13.66
C PRO A 29 -15.55 -8.61 -13.22
N ALA A 30 -15.01 -8.40 -12.04
CA ALA A 30 -14.60 -7.08 -11.57
C ALA A 30 -13.29 -6.59 -12.21
N VAL A 31 -12.46 -7.46 -12.79
CA VAL A 31 -11.20 -7.06 -13.40
C VAL A 31 -11.44 -6.50 -14.81
N VAL A 32 -11.22 -5.20 -14.96
CA VAL A 32 -11.40 -4.48 -16.23
C VAL A 32 -10.13 -4.51 -17.08
N ARG A 33 -8.96 -4.39 -16.41
CA ARG A 33 -7.65 -4.35 -17.06
C ARG A 33 -6.59 -4.89 -16.12
N GLY A 34 -5.57 -5.55 -16.68
CA GLY A 34 -4.36 -5.92 -15.98
C GLY A 34 -3.17 -5.83 -16.94
N GLU A 35 -2.19 -4.98 -16.59
CA GLU A 35 -1.03 -4.68 -17.44
C GLU A 35 0.23 -4.44 -16.61
N PHE A 36 1.42 -4.48 -17.20
CA PHE A 36 2.62 -3.96 -16.59
C PHE A 36 2.81 -2.49 -16.97
N LEU A 37 3.37 -1.68 -16.05
CA LEU A 37 3.66 -0.28 -16.35
C LEU A 37 4.74 -0.14 -17.46
N TYR A 38 5.59 -1.15 -17.58
CA TYR A 38 6.67 -1.21 -18.57
C TYR A 38 7.03 -2.67 -18.86
N GLU A 39 7.54 -2.92 -20.05
CA GLU A 39 8.08 -4.23 -20.41
C GLU A 39 9.57 -4.35 -20.09
N ARG A 40 10.32 -3.26 -20.26
CA ARG A 40 11.75 -3.17 -19.95
C ARG A 40 12.02 -1.93 -19.11
N ALA A 41 12.99 -2.05 -18.22
CA ALA A 41 13.47 -0.96 -17.37
C ALA A 41 15.01 -0.93 -17.38
N PRO A 42 15.63 0.21 -17.09
CA PRO A 42 17.08 0.33 -16.99
C PRO A 42 17.67 -0.21 -15.68
N PHE A 43 16.87 -0.90 -14.89
CA PHE A 43 17.25 -1.51 -13.62
C PHE A 43 16.73 -2.96 -13.54
N PRO A 44 17.46 -3.86 -12.87
CA PRO A 44 17.03 -5.26 -12.74
C PRO A 44 16.00 -5.48 -11.63
N SER A 45 15.88 -4.56 -10.65
CA SER A 45 14.99 -4.74 -9.49
C SER A 45 14.22 -3.48 -9.17
N CYS A 46 12.94 -3.63 -8.79
CA CYS A 46 12.06 -2.54 -8.38
C CYS A 46 11.18 -2.95 -7.19
N HIS A 47 10.70 -1.95 -6.43
CA HIS A 47 9.79 -2.21 -5.31
C HIS A 47 8.99 -0.97 -4.91
N ALA A 48 7.92 -1.19 -4.08
CA ALA A 48 7.14 -0.17 -3.39
C ALA A 48 6.51 0.87 -4.33
N SER A 49 5.59 0.42 -5.17
CA SER A 49 4.85 1.32 -6.05
C SER A 49 3.82 2.19 -5.33
N THR A 50 3.54 3.33 -5.92
CA THR A 50 2.46 4.26 -5.59
C THR A 50 1.78 4.74 -6.86
N ILE A 51 0.51 5.14 -6.79
CA ILE A 51 -0.25 5.66 -7.93
C ILE A 51 -1.15 6.81 -7.51
N VAL A 52 -1.37 7.76 -8.41
CA VAL A 52 -2.32 8.87 -8.24
C VAL A 52 -2.98 9.20 -9.59
N GLU A 53 -4.23 9.66 -9.55
CA GLU A 53 -4.87 10.32 -10.67
C GLU A 53 -4.53 11.82 -10.66
N ALA A 54 -3.57 12.24 -11.50
CA ALA A 54 -3.10 13.62 -11.57
C ALA A 54 -4.08 14.54 -12.33
N ALA A 55 -4.82 13.97 -13.30
CA ALA A 55 -5.93 14.64 -14.01
C ALA A 55 -6.93 13.55 -14.42
N PRO A 56 -8.19 13.91 -14.79
CA PRO A 56 -9.20 12.92 -15.15
C PRO A 56 -8.70 11.91 -16.19
N GLY A 57 -8.67 10.63 -15.81
CA GLY A 57 -8.18 9.52 -16.63
C GLY A 57 -6.66 9.52 -16.90
N LYS A 58 -5.90 10.42 -16.28
CA LYS A 58 -4.43 10.47 -16.41
C LYS A 58 -3.78 10.14 -15.08
N PHE A 59 -2.89 9.17 -15.09
CA PHE A 59 -2.29 8.64 -13.89
C PHE A 59 -0.77 8.85 -13.86
N VAL A 60 -0.23 8.95 -12.66
CA VAL A 60 1.19 8.90 -12.39
C VAL A 60 1.43 7.77 -11.42
N ALA A 61 2.41 6.91 -11.71
CA ALA A 61 2.90 5.90 -10.81
C ALA A 61 4.39 6.14 -10.52
N ALA A 62 4.81 5.83 -9.30
CA ALA A 62 6.21 5.90 -8.91
C ALA A 62 6.60 4.65 -8.12
N TRP A 63 7.88 4.31 -8.12
CA TRP A 63 8.47 3.21 -7.37
C TRP A 63 9.97 3.46 -7.17
N PHE A 64 10.64 2.68 -6.35
CA PHE A 64 12.08 2.69 -6.34
C PHE A 64 12.66 1.53 -7.17
N GLY A 65 13.81 1.75 -7.80
CA GLY A 65 14.46 0.76 -8.65
C GLY A 65 15.96 0.97 -8.76
N GLY A 66 16.71 -0.11 -8.89
CA GLY A 66 18.16 -0.15 -8.98
C GLY A 66 18.66 -1.60 -9.06
N THR A 67 19.93 -1.84 -8.70
CA THR A 67 20.51 -3.20 -8.69
C THR A 67 19.74 -4.14 -7.77
N ARG A 68 19.40 -3.69 -6.57
CA ARG A 68 18.56 -4.37 -5.56
C ARG A 68 18.24 -3.40 -4.43
N GLU A 69 17.20 -3.70 -3.65
CA GLU A 69 16.92 -2.93 -2.43
C GLU A 69 18.17 -2.74 -1.55
N LYS A 70 18.32 -1.56 -0.96
CA LYS A 70 19.50 -1.10 -0.16
C LYS A 70 20.76 -0.78 -0.96
N HIS A 71 20.84 -1.10 -2.23
CA HIS A 71 21.99 -0.75 -3.04
C HIS A 71 22.05 0.77 -3.26
N PRO A 72 23.25 1.41 -3.21
CA PRO A 72 23.34 2.87 -3.34
C PRO A 72 22.80 3.45 -4.64
N ASP A 73 22.72 2.66 -5.73
CA ASP A 73 22.19 3.10 -7.02
C ASP A 73 20.66 3.17 -7.09
N VAL A 74 19.96 2.72 -6.04
CA VAL A 74 18.50 2.78 -6.02
C VAL A 74 18.02 4.24 -6.11
N GLY A 75 17.25 4.52 -7.17
CA GLY A 75 16.60 5.82 -7.43
C GLY A 75 15.08 5.72 -7.41
N ILE A 76 14.40 6.86 -7.48
CA ILE A 76 12.95 6.96 -7.63
C ILE A 76 12.62 7.12 -9.10
N TRP A 77 11.76 6.25 -9.59
CA TRP A 77 11.31 6.16 -10.98
C TRP A 77 9.84 6.49 -11.08
N VAL A 78 9.46 7.15 -12.17
CA VAL A 78 8.09 7.57 -12.47
C VAL A 78 7.71 7.12 -13.87
N ALA A 79 6.45 6.70 -14.05
CA ALA A 79 5.77 6.56 -15.33
C ALA A 79 4.43 7.30 -15.29
N ARG A 80 3.99 7.80 -16.44
CA ARG A 80 2.72 8.50 -16.61
C ARG A 80 1.83 7.74 -17.58
N HIS A 81 0.54 7.69 -17.28
CA HIS A 81 -0.50 7.19 -18.17
C HIS A 81 -1.28 8.36 -18.76
N ASP A 82 -1.31 8.48 -20.06
CA ASP A 82 -1.94 9.61 -20.78
C ASP A 82 -3.44 9.42 -21.07
N GLY A 83 -3.99 8.29 -20.61
CA GLY A 83 -5.35 7.81 -20.89
C GLY A 83 -5.34 6.58 -21.81
N ALA A 84 -4.28 6.34 -22.57
CA ALA A 84 -4.13 5.22 -23.50
C ALA A 84 -3.03 4.24 -23.07
N ALA A 85 -1.84 4.74 -22.72
CA ALA A 85 -0.68 3.92 -22.40
C ALA A 85 0.22 4.54 -21.33
N TRP A 86 1.04 3.72 -20.70
CA TRP A 86 2.11 4.14 -19.81
C TRP A 86 3.35 4.59 -20.59
N SER A 87 3.97 5.67 -20.15
CA SER A 87 5.28 6.12 -20.66
C SER A 87 6.39 5.17 -20.22
N ALA A 88 7.55 5.25 -20.86
CA ALA A 88 8.76 4.65 -20.33
C ALA A 88 9.09 5.21 -18.94
N PRO A 89 9.71 4.38 -18.04
CA PRO A 89 10.20 4.85 -16.74
C PRO A 89 11.25 5.96 -16.87
N VAL A 90 11.13 7.00 -16.02
CA VAL A 90 12.12 8.09 -15.92
C VAL A 90 12.59 8.19 -14.46
N GLU A 91 13.90 8.24 -14.23
CA GLU A 91 14.47 8.50 -12.90
C GLU A 91 14.29 9.97 -12.55
N VAL A 92 13.67 10.26 -11.40
CA VAL A 92 13.34 11.64 -10.98
C VAL A 92 14.04 12.05 -9.70
N ALA A 93 14.57 11.10 -8.92
CA ALA A 93 15.36 11.37 -7.74
C ALA A 93 16.36 10.26 -7.45
N THR A 94 17.53 10.66 -6.95
CA THR A 94 18.58 9.77 -6.46
C THR A 94 18.96 10.15 -5.04
N GLY A 95 19.71 9.28 -4.37
CA GLY A 95 20.32 9.57 -3.06
C GLY A 95 21.70 10.24 -3.15
N GLU A 96 22.04 10.82 -4.31
CA GLU A 96 23.26 11.57 -4.49
C GLU A 96 23.19 12.91 -3.79
N ARG A 97 24.29 13.28 -3.12
CA ARG A 97 24.51 14.59 -2.49
C ARG A 97 25.95 15.05 -2.70
N PRO A 98 26.16 16.36 -2.91
CA PRO A 98 27.50 16.89 -3.12
C PRO A 98 28.44 16.53 -1.95
N GLY A 99 29.59 15.90 -2.26
CA GLY A 99 30.61 15.58 -1.28
C GLY A 99 30.31 14.41 -0.35
N GLU A 100 29.18 13.70 -0.54
CA GLU A 100 28.81 12.54 0.27
C GLU A 100 28.68 11.28 -0.57
N PRO A 101 28.92 10.08 0.00
CA PRO A 101 28.63 8.83 -0.67
C PRO A 101 27.14 8.76 -1.04
N ARG A 102 26.83 8.25 -2.26
CA ARG A 102 25.45 7.98 -2.66
C ARG A 102 24.82 6.95 -1.72
N VAL A 103 23.60 7.21 -1.29
CA VAL A 103 22.78 6.30 -0.48
C VAL A 103 21.51 5.94 -1.23
N PRO A 104 20.83 4.82 -0.93
CA PRO A 104 19.60 4.45 -1.59
C PRO A 104 18.44 5.41 -1.31
N THR A 105 17.50 5.46 -2.24
CA THR A 105 16.16 6.03 -2.04
C THR A 105 15.14 4.92 -1.77
N TRP A 106 13.98 5.28 -1.16
CA TRP A 106 12.99 4.30 -0.70
C TRP A 106 11.58 4.86 -0.79
N ASN A 107 10.62 3.94 -0.89
CA ASN A 107 9.19 4.14 -0.68
C ASN A 107 8.66 5.50 -1.17
N PRO A 108 8.56 5.72 -2.49
CA PRO A 108 7.87 6.90 -3.00
C PRO A 108 6.39 6.85 -2.63
N VAL A 109 5.82 8.02 -2.35
CA VAL A 109 4.38 8.20 -2.16
C VAL A 109 3.94 9.43 -2.93
N LEU A 110 3.08 9.21 -3.90
CA LEU A 110 2.44 10.27 -4.67
C LEU A 110 1.20 10.78 -3.92
N PHE A 111 1.00 12.08 -3.96
CA PHE A 111 -0.17 12.73 -3.40
C PHE A 111 -0.57 13.94 -4.21
N GLN A 112 -1.81 13.96 -4.70
CA GLN A 112 -2.41 15.11 -5.36
C GLN A 112 -3.31 15.84 -4.36
N PRO A 113 -2.88 16.99 -3.81
CA PRO A 113 -3.76 17.83 -3.02
C PRO A 113 -4.95 18.31 -3.87
N ARG A 114 -6.02 18.77 -3.22
CA ARG A 114 -7.18 19.36 -3.92
C ARG A 114 -6.80 20.59 -4.72
N THR A 115 -5.82 21.33 -4.22
CA THR A 115 -5.22 22.52 -4.86
C THR A 115 -3.71 22.40 -4.79
N GLY A 116 -3.00 23.05 -5.74
CA GLY A 116 -1.55 23.05 -5.77
C GLY A 116 -0.93 21.91 -6.59
N PRO A 117 0.39 21.75 -6.50
CA PRO A 117 1.15 20.80 -7.31
C PRO A 117 0.95 19.36 -6.84
N LEU A 118 1.18 18.42 -7.74
CA LEU A 118 1.38 17.03 -7.40
C LEU A 118 2.65 16.89 -6.56
N LEU A 119 2.58 16.17 -5.45
CA LEU A 119 3.69 15.92 -4.54
C LEU A 119 4.19 14.48 -4.66
N LEU A 120 5.51 14.32 -4.60
CA LEU A 120 6.19 13.02 -4.54
C LEU A 120 7.09 13.01 -3.30
N PHE A 121 6.62 12.34 -2.25
CA PHE A 121 7.40 12.07 -1.05
C PHE A 121 8.23 10.82 -1.25
N PHE A 122 9.44 10.79 -0.73
CA PHE A 122 10.29 9.60 -0.71
C PHE A 122 11.27 9.65 0.46
N LYS A 123 11.97 8.57 0.70
CA LYS A 123 12.99 8.50 1.75
C LYS A 123 14.36 8.38 1.12
N VAL A 124 15.36 8.94 1.80
CA VAL A 124 16.77 8.89 1.43
C VAL A 124 17.56 8.46 2.65
N GLY A 125 18.45 7.50 2.51
CA GLY A 125 19.30 7.03 3.62
C GLY A 125 19.65 5.56 3.52
N PRO A 126 20.60 5.09 4.33
CA PRO A 126 21.14 3.73 4.22
C PRO A 126 20.14 2.63 4.61
N SER A 127 19.15 2.95 5.46
CA SER A 127 18.17 1.96 5.94
C SER A 127 16.89 2.62 6.45
N PRO A 128 15.77 1.87 6.62
CA PRO A 128 14.54 2.39 7.22
C PRO A 128 14.70 3.00 8.62
N SER A 129 15.71 2.59 9.38
CA SER A 129 15.98 3.11 10.72
C SER A 129 16.89 4.35 10.75
N SER A 130 17.38 4.79 9.60
CA SER A 130 18.33 5.92 9.51
C SER A 130 18.05 6.87 8.33
N TRP A 131 16.94 6.67 7.63
CA TRP A 131 16.52 7.53 6.52
C TRP A 131 15.90 8.85 7.01
N TRP A 132 15.76 9.79 6.08
CA TRP A 132 14.98 11.02 6.25
C TRP A 132 13.99 11.17 5.10
N GLY A 133 13.00 12.03 5.30
CA GLY A 133 12.00 12.32 4.29
C GLY A 133 12.43 13.44 3.35
N GLU A 134 12.10 13.28 2.07
CA GLU A 134 12.23 14.33 1.05
C GLU A 134 10.94 14.42 0.23
N VAL A 135 10.75 15.57 -0.41
CA VAL A 135 9.60 15.82 -1.28
C VAL A 135 10.03 16.60 -2.53
N LEU A 136 9.42 16.21 -3.65
CA LEU A 136 9.44 16.92 -4.94
C LEU A 136 8.03 17.38 -5.28
N SER A 137 7.91 18.38 -6.16
CA SER A 137 6.63 18.83 -6.69
C SER A 137 6.63 18.89 -8.21
N SER A 138 5.45 18.72 -8.80
CA SER A 138 5.19 18.84 -10.24
C SER A 138 3.94 19.63 -10.49
N THR A 139 4.01 20.60 -11.41
CA THR A 139 2.86 21.41 -11.87
C THR A 139 2.32 21.01 -13.23
N ASP A 140 2.93 19.99 -13.86
CA ASP A 140 2.63 19.53 -15.22
C ASP A 140 2.18 18.05 -15.26
N GLY A 141 1.56 17.58 -14.16
CA GLY A 141 1.05 16.22 -14.08
C GLY A 141 2.13 15.14 -14.04
N GLY A 142 3.26 15.44 -13.41
CA GLY A 142 4.37 14.51 -13.23
C GLY A 142 5.33 14.40 -14.41
N ALA A 143 5.26 15.34 -15.38
CA ALA A 143 6.20 15.37 -16.50
C ALA A 143 7.58 15.87 -16.07
N THR A 144 7.60 16.93 -15.27
CA THR A 144 8.82 17.46 -14.64
C THR A 144 8.66 17.55 -13.13
N TRP A 145 9.77 17.41 -12.41
CA TRP A 145 9.80 17.42 -10.96
C TRP A 145 10.82 18.45 -10.47
N THR A 146 10.36 19.34 -9.59
CA THR A 146 11.13 20.48 -9.10
C THR A 146 11.00 20.63 -7.58
N ASN A 147 11.61 21.67 -7.02
CA ASN A 147 11.50 22.03 -5.60
C ASN A 147 11.83 20.87 -4.64
N ARG A 148 12.86 20.07 -4.99
CA ARG A 148 13.36 19.03 -4.09
C ARG A 148 13.80 19.65 -2.77
N ARG A 149 13.22 19.15 -1.67
CA ARG A 149 13.59 19.60 -0.33
C ARG A 149 13.52 18.45 0.68
N ARG A 150 14.40 18.48 1.65
CA ARG A 150 14.34 17.64 2.83
C ARG A 150 13.19 18.14 3.73
N LEU A 151 12.43 17.20 4.29
CA LEU A 151 11.46 17.51 5.32
C LEU A 151 12.16 17.88 6.64
N PRO A 152 11.52 18.64 7.54
CA PRO A 152 12.09 18.99 8.83
C PRO A 152 12.52 17.77 9.62
N ASP A 153 13.52 17.90 10.49
CA ASP A 153 13.98 16.81 11.34
C ASP A 153 12.84 16.21 12.18
N GLY A 154 12.76 14.88 12.15
CA GLY A 154 11.70 14.13 12.81
C GLY A 154 10.36 14.10 12.09
N ILE A 155 10.27 14.68 10.88
CA ILE A 155 9.16 14.56 9.94
C ILE A 155 9.62 13.70 8.76
N PHE A 156 8.94 12.58 8.53
CA PHE A 156 9.28 11.67 7.46
C PHE A 156 8.38 11.80 6.24
N GLY A 157 7.21 12.42 6.40
CA GLY A 157 6.14 12.31 5.42
C GLY A 157 5.53 10.90 5.38
N PRO A 158 4.64 10.60 4.44
CA PRO A 158 4.03 9.29 4.32
C PRO A 158 5.10 8.22 4.03
N ILE A 159 5.08 7.13 4.80
CA ILE A 159 6.13 6.09 4.68
C ILE A 159 5.91 5.18 3.47
N LYS A 160 4.66 4.80 3.20
CA LYS A 160 4.31 3.91 2.09
C LYS A 160 2.93 4.23 1.50
N ASN A 161 1.96 4.44 2.37
CA ASN A 161 0.58 4.63 1.96
C ASN A 161 0.26 6.12 1.86
N LYS A 162 -0.65 6.44 0.96
CA LYS A 162 -1.02 7.81 0.61
C LYS A 162 -1.57 8.60 1.79
N PRO A 163 -1.24 9.90 1.91
CA PRO A 163 -1.95 10.82 2.78
C PRO A 163 -3.42 10.98 2.36
N VAL A 164 -4.23 11.50 3.26
CA VAL A 164 -5.57 11.97 2.96
C VAL A 164 -5.69 13.46 3.26
N GLN A 165 -6.50 14.17 2.47
CA GLN A 165 -6.83 15.57 2.76
C GLN A 165 -8.24 15.63 3.33
N LEU A 166 -8.36 16.05 4.57
CA LEU A 166 -9.60 16.16 5.30
C LEU A 166 -10.51 17.28 4.72
N PRO A 167 -11.82 17.27 4.99
CA PRO A 167 -12.75 18.26 4.42
C PRO A 167 -12.31 19.73 4.62
N HIS A 168 -11.73 20.05 5.76
CA HIS A 168 -11.25 21.39 6.14
C HIS A 168 -9.82 21.70 5.64
N GLY A 169 -9.26 20.88 4.73
CA GLY A 169 -7.98 21.13 4.07
C GLY A 169 -6.76 20.47 4.72
N THR A 170 -6.81 20.08 6.00
CA THR A 170 -5.69 19.42 6.66
C THR A 170 -5.26 18.16 5.93
N ILE A 171 -3.97 18.03 5.64
CA ILE A 171 -3.36 16.80 5.16
C ILE A 171 -3.01 15.95 6.38
N LEU A 172 -3.52 14.72 6.43
CA LEU A 172 -3.17 13.71 7.42
C LEU A 172 -2.32 12.63 6.75
N SER A 173 -1.07 12.54 7.15
CA SER A 173 -0.07 11.63 6.59
C SER A 173 0.13 10.42 7.51
N PRO A 174 -0.09 9.21 7.02
CA PRO A 174 0.17 7.98 7.77
C PRO A 174 1.66 7.69 7.79
N THR A 175 2.24 7.61 8.99
CA THR A 175 3.68 7.52 9.17
C THR A 175 4.05 6.43 10.18
N SER A 176 5.28 5.96 10.11
CA SER A 176 5.81 4.99 11.07
C SER A 176 7.33 5.12 11.21
N ASP A 177 7.83 4.60 12.32
CA ASP A 177 9.24 4.57 12.70
C ASP A 177 9.69 3.13 12.93
N GLU A 178 10.90 2.83 12.50
CA GLU A 178 11.57 1.54 12.67
C GLU A 178 12.90 1.78 13.38
N THR A 179 13.01 1.39 14.65
CA THR A 179 14.26 1.62 15.38
C THR A 179 15.35 0.60 15.03
N ASN A 180 16.62 1.01 15.17
CA ASN A 180 17.79 0.19 14.91
C ASN A 180 18.51 -0.24 16.21
N ASP A 181 17.90 0.02 17.36
CA ASP A 181 18.43 -0.38 18.66
C ASP A 181 18.08 -1.85 18.96
N ARG A 182 18.51 -2.33 20.13
CA ARG A 182 18.21 -3.71 20.59
C ARG A 182 16.72 -3.98 20.72
N ALA A 183 15.91 -2.94 20.88
CA ALA A 183 14.45 -3.06 21.00
C ALA A 183 13.78 -3.30 19.66
N ASN A 184 14.37 -2.84 18.54
CA ASN A 184 13.91 -3.01 17.16
C ASN A 184 12.40 -2.75 17.03
N LEU A 185 11.96 -1.59 17.51
CA LEU A 185 10.54 -1.23 17.62
C LEU A 185 9.96 -0.81 16.27
N TRP A 186 8.74 -1.18 16.03
CA TRP A 186 7.90 -0.71 14.94
C TRP A 186 6.74 0.08 15.51
N ARG A 187 6.71 1.41 15.25
CA ARG A 187 5.76 2.32 15.87
C ARG A 187 5.08 3.21 14.86
N VAL A 188 3.77 3.32 14.95
CA VAL A 188 2.92 4.17 14.12
C VAL A 188 2.72 5.51 14.78
N TYR A 189 2.69 6.57 13.98
CA TYR A 189 2.24 7.91 14.32
C TYR A 189 1.70 8.60 13.08
N PHE A 190 1.14 9.78 13.24
CA PHE A 190 0.57 10.54 12.13
C PHE A 190 1.16 11.93 12.07
N GLU A 191 1.42 12.40 10.86
CA GLU A 191 1.86 13.76 10.62
C GLU A 191 0.72 14.57 10.00
N ARG A 192 0.65 15.84 10.35
CA ARG A 192 -0.44 16.74 9.95
C ARG A 192 0.13 18.03 9.41
N SER A 193 -0.45 18.50 8.31
CA SER A 193 -0.17 19.83 7.74
C SER A 193 -1.50 20.56 7.52
N THR A 194 -1.56 21.84 7.87
CA THR A 194 -2.72 22.72 7.66
C THR A 194 -2.45 23.80 6.61
N ASP A 195 -1.29 23.76 5.98
CA ASP A 195 -0.77 24.74 5.03
C ASP A 195 -0.19 24.06 3.77
N ASP A 196 -0.93 23.05 3.25
CA ASP A 196 -0.60 22.32 2.02
C ASP A 196 0.81 21.66 2.02
N GLY A 197 1.29 21.25 3.20
CA GLY A 197 2.57 20.57 3.35
C GLY A 197 3.77 21.50 3.53
N ALA A 198 3.56 22.79 3.80
CA ALA A 198 4.64 23.73 4.11
C ALA A 198 5.22 23.47 5.50
N THR A 199 4.35 23.30 6.50
CA THR A 199 4.75 22.90 7.86
C THR A 199 4.03 21.65 8.33
N TRP A 200 4.64 20.95 9.28
CA TRP A 200 4.18 19.65 9.76
C TRP A 200 4.24 19.58 11.29
N THR A 201 3.22 18.97 11.86
CA THR A 201 3.18 18.51 13.26
C THR A 201 2.99 17.00 13.28
N LYS A 202 3.31 16.35 14.39
CA LYS A 202 3.12 14.89 14.54
C LYS A 202 2.45 14.54 15.85
N THR A 203 1.68 13.43 15.84
CA THR A 203 1.13 12.84 17.06
C THR A 203 2.23 12.14 17.86
N PRO A 204 2.01 11.83 19.14
CA PRO A 204 2.75 10.77 19.81
C PRO A 204 2.62 9.44 19.05
N PHE A 205 3.49 8.45 19.36
CA PHE A 205 3.30 7.08 18.89
C PHE A 205 2.00 6.51 19.43
N VAL A 206 1.28 5.78 18.57
CA VAL A 206 -0.04 5.21 18.90
C VAL A 206 0.02 3.73 19.27
N ASN A 207 1.23 3.15 19.28
CA ASN A 207 1.54 1.81 19.78
C ASN A 207 2.94 1.81 20.43
N ASP A 208 3.20 0.85 21.28
CA ASP A 208 4.48 0.71 22.00
C ASP A 208 5.59 0.06 21.14
N GLY A 209 5.21 -0.63 20.05
CA GLY A 209 6.10 -1.37 19.17
C GLY A 209 6.59 -2.70 19.74
N ARG A 210 6.12 -3.11 20.95
CA ARG A 210 6.47 -4.36 21.64
C ARG A 210 5.35 -5.37 21.58
N ASP A 211 4.20 -5.04 22.17
CA ASP A 211 3.01 -5.89 22.13
C ASP A 211 2.46 -5.99 20.73
N ILE A 212 2.35 -4.86 20.02
CA ILE A 212 2.05 -4.80 18.61
C ILE A 212 3.10 -3.97 17.89
N GLY A 213 4.01 -4.62 17.17
CA GLY A 213 4.95 -3.97 16.27
C GLY A 213 4.29 -3.69 14.93
N ALA A 214 3.91 -2.43 14.66
CA ALA A 214 3.12 -2.02 13.50
C ALA A 214 3.75 -0.87 12.74
N ILE A 215 3.62 -0.90 11.39
CA ILE A 215 4.09 0.16 10.48
C ILE A 215 3.18 0.32 9.27
N GLN A 216 3.40 1.40 8.52
CA GLN A 216 2.83 1.66 7.19
C GLN A 216 1.28 1.64 7.19
N PRO A 217 0.63 2.50 8.00
CA PRO A 217 -0.82 2.57 8.05
C PRO A 217 -1.45 3.10 6.77
N SER A 218 -2.66 2.63 6.44
CA SER A 218 -3.61 3.24 5.50
C SER A 218 -4.78 3.81 6.27
N LEU A 219 -5.44 4.84 5.74
CA LEU A 219 -6.53 5.55 6.40
C LEU A 219 -7.87 5.24 5.75
N LEU A 220 -8.88 4.97 6.57
CA LEU A 220 -10.28 4.73 6.21
C LEU A 220 -11.19 5.73 6.90
N PHE A 221 -12.24 6.19 6.20
CA PHE A 221 -13.22 7.12 6.73
C PHE A 221 -14.47 6.37 7.20
N LEU A 222 -14.76 6.39 8.50
CA LEU A 222 -15.92 5.70 9.09
C LEU A 222 -17.15 6.61 9.23
N GLY A 223 -17.09 7.81 8.65
CA GLY A 223 -18.15 8.82 8.72
C GLY A 223 -17.85 9.92 9.74
N GLY A 224 -18.29 11.16 9.42
CA GLY A 224 -17.97 12.34 10.21
C GLY A 224 -16.47 12.56 10.38
N GLU A 225 -16.02 12.77 11.61
CA GLU A 225 -14.60 12.89 11.96
C GLU A 225 -13.95 11.56 12.33
N LYS A 226 -14.69 10.44 12.27
CA LYS A 226 -14.17 9.13 12.67
C LYS A 226 -13.29 8.53 11.56
N ILE A 227 -12.03 8.27 11.90
CA ILE A 227 -11.02 7.68 11.00
C ILE A 227 -10.51 6.38 11.61
N GLN A 228 -10.26 5.38 10.77
CA GLN A 228 -9.56 4.16 11.13
C GLN A 228 -8.23 4.10 10.39
N ALA A 229 -7.20 3.58 11.05
CA ALA A 229 -5.96 3.20 10.40
C ALA A 229 -5.79 1.68 10.47
N VAL A 230 -5.38 1.09 9.34
CA VAL A 230 -5.08 -0.34 9.19
C VAL A 230 -3.73 -0.53 8.53
N GLY A 231 -2.99 -1.59 8.85
CA GLY A 231 -1.69 -1.83 8.24
C GLY A 231 -1.01 -3.09 8.76
N ARG A 232 0.26 -3.26 8.38
CA ARG A 232 1.03 -4.49 8.67
C ARG A 232 1.56 -4.52 10.08
N THR A 233 1.68 -5.76 10.61
CA THR A 233 2.32 -6.01 11.89
C THR A 233 3.34 -7.14 11.83
N ARG A 234 4.12 -7.28 12.89
CA ARG A 234 4.95 -8.46 13.14
C ARG A 234 4.17 -9.65 13.72
N GLN A 235 2.93 -9.41 14.16
CA GLN A 235 2.06 -10.38 14.83
C GLN A 235 1.26 -11.27 13.86
N GLY A 236 1.58 -11.24 12.57
CA GLY A 236 0.94 -12.12 11.57
C GLY A 236 -0.47 -11.71 11.17
N LYS A 237 -0.92 -10.50 11.55
CA LYS A 237 -2.25 -9.95 11.27
C LYS A 237 -2.17 -8.48 10.91
N VAL A 238 -3.19 -7.99 10.22
CA VAL A 238 -3.41 -6.55 10.01
C VAL A 238 -3.84 -5.91 11.34
N PHE A 239 -3.27 -4.75 11.69
CA PHE A 239 -3.76 -3.98 12.83
C PHE A 239 -4.93 -3.09 12.47
N SER A 240 -5.68 -2.67 13.49
CA SER A 240 -6.70 -1.64 13.43
C SER A 240 -6.58 -0.71 14.64
N ILE A 241 -6.74 0.60 14.39
CA ILE A 241 -6.83 1.62 15.41
C ILE A 241 -7.76 2.74 14.93
N THR A 242 -8.54 3.34 15.80
CA THR A 242 -9.52 4.38 15.44
C THR A 242 -9.23 5.71 16.13
N SER A 243 -9.54 6.79 15.40
CA SER A 243 -9.58 8.16 15.89
C SER A 243 -11.02 8.67 15.82
N PRO A 244 -11.55 9.31 16.89
CA PRO A 244 -12.88 9.90 16.87
C PRO A 244 -12.90 11.34 16.32
N ASP A 245 -11.74 11.97 16.13
CA ASP A 245 -11.55 13.42 16.00
C ASP A 245 -10.63 13.81 14.84
N ALA A 246 -10.84 13.19 13.69
CA ALA A 246 -10.08 13.46 12.44
C ALA A 246 -8.55 13.27 12.59
N GLY A 247 -8.15 12.25 13.35
CA GLY A 247 -6.74 11.87 13.53
C GLY A 247 -5.95 12.74 14.50
N ARG A 248 -6.62 13.47 15.40
CA ARG A 248 -5.94 14.24 16.46
C ARG A 248 -5.56 13.34 17.63
N THR A 249 -6.48 12.46 18.05
CA THR A 249 -6.26 11.44 19.07
C THR A 249 -6.59 10.05 18.53
N TRP A 250 -5.99 9.03 19.11
CA TRP A 250 -6.15 7.65 18.67
C TRP A 250 -6.39 6.75 19.87
N GLY A 251 -7.26 5.76 19.71
CA GLY A 251 -7.58 4.76 20.72
C GLY A 251 -6.49 3.68 20.85
N ALA A 252 -6.85 2.55 21.42
CA ALA A 252 -5.97 1.39 21.53
C ALA A 252 -5.86 0.65 20.18
N MET A 253 -4.63 0.24 19.81
CA MET A 253 -4.38 -0.59 18.64
C MET A 253 -4.77 -2.04 18.94
N THR A 254 -5.43 -2.69 18.00
CA THR A 254 -5.84 -4.09 18.06
C THR A 254 -5.44 -4.85 16.81
N LEU A 255 -5.52 -6.18 16.83
CA LEU A 255 -5.31 -7.03 15.67
C LEU A 255 -6.66 -7.45 15.07
N THR A 256 -6.79 -7.36 13.75
CA THR A 256 -7.98 -7.83 13.01
C THR A 256 -7.93 -9.34 12.80
N ALA A 257 -8.99 -9.91 12.21
CA ALA A 257 -9.00 -11.30 11.76
C ALA A 257 -8.14 -11.53 10.50
N LEU A 258 -7.85 -10.47 9.70
CA LEU A 258 -7.09 -10.59 8.46
C LEU A 258 -5.66 -11.05 8.72
N PRO A 259 -5.18 -12.15 8.11
CA PRO A 259 -3.79 -12.56 8.19
C PRO A 259 -2.90 -11.55 7.46
N ASN A 260 -1.65 -11.44 7.90
CA ASN A 260 -0.63 -10.66 7.20
C ASN A 260 0.76 -11.21 7.52
N PRO A 261 1.56 -11.58 6.53
CA PRO A 261 2.90 -12.15 6.72
C PRO A 261 3.96 -11.06 6.98
N SER A 262 3.62 -9.99 7.70
CA SER A 262 4.45 -8.80 7.81
C SER A 262 4.73 -8.15 6.44
N ALA A 263 3.69 -8.06 5.61
CA ALA A 263 3.73 -7.49 4.26
C ALA A 263 3.02 -6.14 4.23
N GLY A 264 3.53 -5.21 3.41
CA GLY A 264 2.86 -3.92 3.15
C GLY A 264 1.45 -4.15 2.60
N THR A 265 0.49 -3.39 3.12
CA THR A 265 -0.90 -3.32 2.65
C THR A 265 -1.20 -1.93 2.15
N ASP A 266 -2.28 -1.75 1.40
CA ASP A 266 -2.92 -0.44 1.24
C ASP A 266 -4.43 -0.59 1.25
N ALA A 267 -5.12 0.45 1.72
CA ALA A 267 -6.57 0.45 1.84
C ALA A 267 -7.15 1.83 1.56
N LEU A 268 -8.45 1.86 1.24
CA LEU A 268 -9.21 3.10 1.06
C LEU A 268 -10.69 2.89 1.38
N THR A 269 -11.40 4.00 1.60
CA THR A 269 -12.86 4.03 1.60
C THR A 269 -13.33 4.39 0.19
N LEU A 270 -14.16 3.54 -0.39
CA LEU A 270 -14.79 3.74 -1.69
C LEU A 270 -15.87 4.84 -1.63
N ALA A 271 -16.21 5.42 -2.77
CA ALA A 271 -17.25 6.45 -2.87
C ALA A 271 -18.64 5.98 -2.42
N ASP A 272 -18.90 4.66 -2.45
CA ASP A 272 -20.12 4.04 -1.96
C ASP A 272 -20.13 3.73 -0.45
N GLY A 273 -19.06 4.12 0.25
CA GLY A 273 -18.89 3.95 1.69
C GLY A 273 -18.27 2.61 2.12
N ARG A 274 -18.15 1.62 1.23
CA ARG A 274 -17.40 0.40 1.54
C ARG A 274 -15.91 0.69 1.69
N HIS A 275 -15.23 -0.12 2.47
CA HIS A 275 -13.77 -0.11 2.59
C HIS A 275 -13.18 -1.25 1.78
N LEU A 276 -12.04 -0.99 1.14
CA LEU A 276 -11.29 -1.96 0.37
C LEU A 276 -9.85 -2.02 0.87
N ILE A 277 -9.34 -3.22 1.08
CA ILE A 277 -7.94 -3.48 1.42
C ILE A 277 -7.29 -4.39 0.39
N VAL A 278 -6.06 -4.09 0.00
CA VAL A 278 -5.19 -4.97 -0.80
C VAL A 278 -4.06 -5.45 0.09
N PHE A 279 -3.93 -6.78 0.22
CA PHE A 279 -3.02 -7.38 1.19
C PHE A 279 -2.62 -8.81 0.80
N ASN A 280 -1.58 -9.35 1.42
CA ASN A 280 -1.26 -10.76 1.29
C ASN A 280 -2.10 -11.57 2.28
N ASN A 281 -3.10 -12.30 1.76
CA ASN A 281 -4.06 -13.09 2.54
C ASN A 281 -3.45 -14.43 2.95
N THR A 282 -2.37 -14.38 3.70
CA THR A 282 -1.60 -15.55 4.17
C THR A 282 -0.82 -15.19 5.43
N PRO A 283 -0.55 -16.13 6.32
CA PRO A 283 0.33 -15.89 7.47
C PRO A 283 1.82 -15.90 7.12
N LYS A 284 2.22 -16.38 5.94
CA LYS A 284 3.62 -16.52 5.50
C LYS A 284 3.75 -16.32 3.99
N GLY A 285 4.91 -15.77 3.56
CA GLY A 285 5.18 -15.53 2.15
C GLY A 285 4.47 -14.29 1.60
N ARG A 286 4.40 -14.18 0.27
CA ARG A 286 3.83 -13.02 -0.44
C ARG A 286 2.80 -13.43 -1.51
N THR A 287 2.25 -14.64 -1.37
CA THR A 287 1.19 -15.20 -2.23
C THR A 287 0.16 -15.88 -1.34
N PRO A 288 -1.15 -15.64 -1.56
CA PRO A 288 -1.75 -14.78 -2.58
C PRO A 288 -1.61 -13.28 -2.27
N LEU A 289 -1.81 -12.44 -3.30
CA LEU A 289 -2.13 -11.02 -3.15
C LEU A 289 -3.63 -10.86 -3.39
N SER A 290 -4.37 -10.36 -2.41
CA SER A 290 -5.83 -10.42 -2.38
C SER A 290 -6.46 -9.05 -2.15
N VAL A 291 -7.74 -8.95 -2.52
CA VAL A 291 -8.63 -7.84 -2.20
C VAL A 291 -9.70 -8.33 -1.25
N ALA A 292 -9.97 -7.56 -0.19
CA ALA A 292 -11.10 -7.76 0.69
C ALA A 292 -11.90 -6.47 0.85
N LEU A 293 -13.19 -6.63 1.15
CA LEU A 293 -14.13 -5.54 1.37
C LEU A 293 -14.69 -5.58 2.79
N SER A 294 -15.03 -4.40 3.31
CA SER A 294 -15.72 -4.22 4.58
C SER A 294 -16.75 -3.10 4.48
N ARG A 295 -17.82 -3.19 5.28
CA ARG A 295 -18.81 -2.11 5.44
C ARG A 295 -18.58 -1.25 6.66
N ASP A 296 -17.83 -1.76 7.63
CA ASP A 296 -17.66 -1.17 8.97
C ASP A 296 -16.18 -1.02 9.37
N GLY A 297 -15.25 -1.52 8.55
CA GLY A 297 -13.82 -1.56 8.84
C GLY A 297 -13.42 -2.63 9.86
N ALA A 298 -14.35 -3.42 10.37
CA ALA A 298 -14.10 -4.49 11.35
C ALA A 298 -14.20 -5.88 10.71
N GLU A 299 -15.32 -6.16 10.05
CA GLU A 299 -15.57 -7.43 9.37
C GLU A 299 -15.19 -7.32 7.90
N TRP A 300 -14.29 -8.20 7.45
CA TRP A 300 -13.74 -8.20 6.10
C TRP A 300 -14.12 -9.46 5.35
N THR A 301 -14.65 -9.31 4.15
CA THR A 301 -14.99 -10.40 3.24
C THR A 301 -13.99 -10.43 2.09
N HIS A 302 -13.36 -11.59 1.85
CA HIS A 302 -12.52 -11.81 0.67
C HIS A 302 -13.34 -11.57 -0.60
N ALA A 303 -12.80 -10.78 -1.53
CA ALA A 303 -13.46 -10.45 -2.79
C ALA A 303 -12.81 -11.19 -3.97
N LEU A 304 -11.49 -11.06 -4.14
CA LEU A 304 -10.74 -11.76 -5.20
C LEU A 304 -9.25 -11.85 -4.87
N ASP A 305 -8.56 -12.74 -5.54
CA ASP A 305 -7.10 -12.81 -5.56
C ASP A 305 -6.57 -12.16 -6.85
N LEU A 306 -5.68 -11.18 -6.70
CA LEU A 306 -4.97 -10.54 -7.82
C LEU A 306 -3.88 -11.45 -8.38
N GLU A 307 -3.20 -12.19 -7.48
CA GLU A 307 -2.13 -13.10 -7.80
C GLU A 307 -2.22 -14.37 -6.95
N THR A 308 -2.15 -15.54 -7.59
CA THR A 308 -2.21 -16.85 -6.92
C THR A 308 -1.02 -17.75 -7.26
N ALA A 309 -0.28 -17.45 -8.34
CA ALA A 309 0.90 -18.21 -8.72
C ALA A 309 2.03 -17.99 -7.69
N THR A 310 2.86 -19.01 -7.48
CA THR A 310 4.03 -18.89 -6.61
C THR A 310 4.92 -17.72 -7.02
N GLY A 311 5.22 -16.83 -6.07
CA GLY A 311 6.00 -15.63 -6.32
C GLY A 311 5.96 -14.64 -5.17
N GLU A 312 6.64 -13.52 -5.33
CA GLU A 312 6.56 -12.38 -4.43
C GLU A 312 5.73 -11.26 -5.09
N TYR A 313 4.55 -11.01 -4.51
CA TYR A 313 3.64 -9.94 -4.90
C TYR A 313 3.37 -9.07 -3.68
N SER A 314 3.84 -7.84 -3.70
CA SER A 314 3.92 -7.06 -2.46
C SER A 314 3.79 -5.56 -2.69
N TYR A 315 3.66 -4.83 -1.59
CA TYR A 315 3.58 -3.38 -1.54
C TYR A 315 2.53 -2.81 -2.50
N PRO A 316 1.26 -3.25 -2.39
CA PRO A 316 0.19 -2.67 -3.19
C PRO A 316 -0.01 -1.19 -2.85
N ALA A 317 -0.41 -0.41 -3.85
CA ALA A 317 -1.01 0.91 -3.68
C ALA A 317 -2.37 0.91 -4.38
N VAL A 318 -3.38 1.52 -3.77
CA VAL A 318 -4.75 1.52 -4.28
C VAL A 318 -5.37 2.91 -4.21
N ILE A 319 -6.04 3.32 -5.29
CA ILE A 319 -6.87 4.53 -5.36
C ILE A 319 -8.20 4.20 -6.02
N GLN A 320 -9.22 5.01 -5.76
CA GLN A 320 -10.40 5.08 -6.60
C GLN A 320 -10.30 6.35 -7.46
N ALA A 321 -10.36 6.18 -8.77
CA ALA A 321 -10.32 7.27 -9.75
C ALA A 321 -11.68 7.97 -9.86
N ARG A 322 -11.70 9.14 -10.52
CA ARG A 322 -12.90 9.96 -10.69
C ARG A 322 -14.00 9.29 -11.51
N ASP A 323 -13.64 8.32 -12.35
CA ASP A 323 -14.59 7.48 -13.08
C ASP A 323 -15.21 6.36 -12.22
N GLY A 324 -14.87 6.30 -10.94
CA GLY A 324 -15.34 5.30 -9.98
C GLY A 324 -14.56 4.00 -9.98
N ARG A 325 -13.63 3.77 -10.91
CA ARG A 325 -12.82 2.56 -10.97
C ARG A 325 -11.73 2.56 -9.90
N VAL A 326 -11.37 1.37 -9.45
CA VAL A 326 -10.29 1.16 -8.51
C VAL A 326 -9.03 0.78 -9.27
N HIS A 327 -7.97 1.54 -9.06
CA HIS A 327 -6.66 1.31 -9.65
C HIS A 327 -5.70 0.81 -8.57
N ILE A 328 -5.04 -0.32 -8.84
CA ILE A 328 -4.11 -0.97 -7.93
C ILE A 328 -2.77 -1.14 -8.65
N THR A 329 -1.69 -0.69 -8.04
CA THR A 329 -0.34 -1.05 -8.47
C THR A 329 0.35 -1.88 -7.40
N TYR A 330 1.25 -2.78 -7.78
CA TYR A 330 2.03 -3.58 -6.84
C TYR A 330 3.33 -4.08 -7.47
N THR A 331 4.28 -4.40 -6.62
CA THR A 331 5.53 -5.07 -7.01
C THR A 331 5.24 -6.50 -7.43
N TRP A 332 5.63 -6.83 -8.65
CA TRP A 332 5.55 -8.16 -9.21
C TRP A 332 6.95 -8.78 -9.28
N LYS A 333 7.24 -9.72 -8.37
CA LYS A 333 8.49 -10.48 -8.27
C LYS A 333 9.78 -9.63 -8.19
N HIS A 334 9.68 -8.38 -7.73
CA HIS A 334 10.76 -7.37 -7.79
C HIS A 334 11.28 -7.03 -9.20
N GLU A 335 10.65 -7.52 -10.25
CA GLU A 335 11.06 -7.32 -11.64
C GLU A 335 10.29 -6.19 -12.31
N LYS A 336 8.99 -6.10 -12.04
CA LYS A 336 8.07 -5.15 -12.69
C LYS A 336 7.06 -4.58 -11.70
N ILE A 337 6.42 -3.50 -12.12
CA ILE A 337 5.22 -2.98 -11.46
C ILE A 337 3.98 -3.38 -12.26
N ARG A 338 3.08 -4.09 -11.60
CA ARG A 338 1.77 -4.48 -12.15
C ARG A 338 0.74 -3.41 -11.87
N HIS A 339 -0.15 -3.16 -12.82
CA HIS A 339 -1.32 -2.30 -12.67
C HIS A 339 -2.57 -3.12 -12.98
N VAL A 340 -3.56 -3.04 -12.09
CA VAL A 340 -4.87 -3.70 -12.23
C VAL A 340 -5.96 -2.66 -12.02
N VAL A 341 -6.98 -2.69 -12.88
CA VAL A 341 -8.16 -1.83 -12.79
C VAL A 341 -9.37 -2.68 -12.48
N LEU A 342 -10.09 -2.33 -11.41
CA LEU A 342 -11.30 -3.03 -10.97
C LEU A 342 -12.54 -2.14 -11.12
N ASP A 343 -13.65 -2.79 -11.44
CA ASP A 343 -15.00 -2.23 -11.31
C ASP A 343 -15.54 -2.59 -9.91
N PRO A 344 -15.60 -1.65 -8.96
CA PRO A 344 -16.02 -1.96 -7.59
C PRO A 344 -17.49 -2.36 -7.48
N ALA A 345 -18.32 -2.07 -8.49
CA ALA A 345 -19.71 -2.50 -8.51
C ALA A 345 -19.87 -4.03 -8.73
N LYS A 346 -18.81 -4.69 -9.17
CA LYS A 346 -18.75 -6.14 -9.40
C LYS A 346 -17.98 -6.91 -8.32
N LEU A 347 -17.56 -6.20 -7.24
CA LEU A 347 -16.93 -6.77 -6.06
C LEU A 347 -17.96 -7.11 -4.98
#